data_59b6b0190ba83ec377237284503ff7ea
#
_entry.id   59b6b0190ba83ec377237284503ff7ea
#
_cell.length_a   1.000
_cell.length_b   1.000
_cell.length_c   1.000
_cell.angle_alpha   90.00
_cell.angle_beta   90.00
_cell.angle_gamma   90.00
#
_symmetry.space_group_name_H-M   'P 1'
#
loop_
_entity.id
_entity.type
_entity.pdbx_description
1 polymer ?
#
loop_
_entity_poly.entity_id
_entity_poly.type
_entity_poly.pdbx_seq_one_letter_code
_entity_poly.pdbx_strand_id
1 'polypeptide(L)'
;MDPKLLDKFLNHQASKKEIEALKKDPETADLMALSAQAAGLKYEGFLAEENWRCIEHHIEAHRNQYEQTKDKSLFGRLIKLIPTPAVRYRLAAILVIVLGSYFFLSSENMALITPEGVHRQWTLPDGSEISLNAGSKASYSPESWNINRMIDLDGEAYFDVIKGSTFSVNTPSGIITVLGTEFNVKVRDGQFYVHCFEGLVKVQTPDTTVMLPQGSGMHLEHGILTKDQAIIGAKPDWMSGEISFENAPLVTVFNELQRQYAVDLIYSADLGIQIESAKFSGSFTYDDITTALKSICQPFGLSFDLEDKEVRIFRD
;
A
#
# COMPACT_ATOMS: atom_id res chain seq x y z
N MET A 1 -30.88 -17.34 28.87
CA MET A 1 -31.69 -18.55 28.73
C MET A 1 -30.83 -19.80 28.83
N ASP A 2 -31.17 -20.78 29.72
CA ASP A 2 -30.51 -22.11 29.74
C ASP A 2 -31.26 -23.06 28.83
N PRO A 3 -30.71 -23.45 27.66
CA PRO A 3 -31.35 -24.29 26.67
C PRO A 3 -31.77 -25.68 27.22
N LYS A 4 -31.03 -26.20 28.22
CA LYS A 4 -31.30 -27.51 28.82
C LYS A 4 -32.53 -27.48 29.73
N LEU A 5 -32.83 -26.33 30.32
CA LEU A 5 -34.00 -26.17 31.19
C LEU A 5 -35.31 -26.08 30.39
N LEU A 6 -35.23 -25.41 29.22
CA LEU A 6 -36.35 -25.32 28.28
C LEU A 6 -36.66 -26.67 27.64
N ASP A 7 -35.64 -27.46 27.28
CA ASP A 7 -35.82 -28.81 26.74
C ASP A 7 -36.47 -29.76 27.73
N LYS A 8 -36.09 -29.72 29.01
CA LYS A 8 -36.80 -30.47 30.07
C LYS A 8 -38.26 -30.08 30.25
N PHE A 9 -38.59 -28.79 30.09
CA PHE A 9 -39.97 -28.31 30.18
C PHE A 9 -40.82 -28.83 29.01
N LEU A 10 -40.32 -28.73 27.80
CA LEU A 10 -41.01 -29.19 26.58
C LEU A 10 -41.22 -30.71 26.59
N ASN A 11 -40.33 -31.47 27.21
CA ASN A 11 -40.43 -32.93 27.36
C ASN A 11 -41.17 -33.39 28.62
N HIS A 12 -41.88 -32.48 29.33
CA HIS A 12 -42.61 -32.75 30.57
C HIS A 12 -41.77 -33.33 31.71
N GLN A 13 -40.46 -33.09 31.73
CA GLN A 13 -39.50 -33.61 32.70
C GLN A 13 -39.02 -32.56 33.73
N ALA A 14 -39.51 -31.32 33.63
CA ALA A 14 -39.11 -30.24 34.53
C ALA A 14 -39.83 -30.30 35.87
N SER A 15 -39.06 -30.13 36.97
CA SER A 15 -39.58 -30.05 38.32
C SER A 15 -40.29 -28.72 38.61
N LYS A 16 -41.14 -28.67 39.67
CA LYS A 16 -41.88 -27.44 40.05
C LYS A 16 -40.95 -26.23 40.29
N LYS A 17 -39.75 -26.42 40.83
CA LYS A 17 -38.78 -25.36 41.04
C LYS A 17 -38.15 -24.85 39.75
N GLU A 18 -37.91 -25.73 38.79
CA GLU A 18 -37.38 -25.40 37.46
C GLU A 18 -38.41 -24.66 36.63
N ILE A 19 -39.71 -25.00 36.76
CA ILE A 19 -40.83 -24.30 36.12
C ILE A 19 -40.98 -22.87 36.67
N GLU A 20 -40.79 -22.66 38.00
CA GLU A 20 -40.82 -21.31 38.60
C GLU A 20 -39.63 -20.45 38.17
N ALA A 21 -38.49 -21.05 37.91
CA ALA A 21 -37.32 -20.34 37.40
C ALA A 21 -37.54 -19.85 35.95
N LEU A 22 -38.17 -20.66 35.10
CA LEU A 22 -38.53 -20.30 33.72
C LEU A 22 -39.58 -19.18 33.65
N LYS A 23 -40.51 -19.12 34.62
CA LYS A 23 -41.54 -18.06 34.70
C LYS A 23 -40.97 -16.66 35.02
N LYS A 24 -39.79 -16.58 35.57
CA LYS A 24 -39.11 -15.29 35.92
C LYS A 24 -38.39 -14.65 34.76
N ASP A 25 -38.14 -15.36 33.68
CA ASP A 25 -37.50 -14.84 32.47
C ASP A 25 -38.62 -14.45 31.45
N PRO A 26 -38.69 -13.16 31.02
CA PRO A 26 -39.73 -12.64 30.14
C PRO A 26 -39.88 -13.41 28.83
N GLU A 27 -38.77 -13.81 28.22
CA GLU A 27 -38.79 -14.54 26.93
C GLU A 27 -39.39 -15.97 27.08
N THR A 28 -39.18 -16.63 28.21
CA THR A 28 -39.69 -17.96 28.46
C THR A 28 -41.12 -17.94 29.01
N ALA A 29 -41.56 -16.87 29.67
CA ALA A 29 -42.92 -16.69 30.16
C ALA A 29 -43.92 -16.63 28.98
N ASP A 30 -43.59 -15.94 27.89
CA ASP A 30 -44.44 -15.87 26.68
C ASP A 30 -44.57 -17.23 25.98
N LEU A 31 -43.47 -17.99 25.89
CA LEU A 31 -43.47 -19.35 25.33
C LEU A 31 -44.32 -20.33 26.19
N MET A 32 -44.28 -20.17 27.51
CA MET A 32 -45.11 -20.97 28.43
C MET A 32 -46.60 -20.61 28.33
N ALA A 33 -46.94 -19.34 28.14
CA ALA A 33 -48.33 -18.90 27.91
C ALA A 33 -48.87 -19.46 26.60
N LEU A 34 -48.08 -19.44 25.52
CA LEU A 34 -48.41 -20.05 24.22
C LEU A 34 -48.61 -21.57 24.33
N SER A 35 -47.74 -22.29 25.07
CA SER A 35 -47.89 -23.73 25.27
C SER A 35 -49.13 -24.10 26.08
N ALA A 36 -49.51 -23.28 27.08
CA ALA A 36 -50.72 -23.45 27.87
C ALA A 36 -52.00 -23.20 27.04
N GLN A 37 -51.99 -22.23 26.13
CA GLN A 37 -53.09 -21.99 25.18
C GLN A 37 -53.21 -23.14 24.16
N ALA A 38 -52.08 -23.67 23.67
CA ALA A 38 -52.08 -24.82 22.77
C ALA A 38 -52.60 -26.10 23.42
N ALA A 39 -52.31 -26.31 24.71
CA ALA A 39 -52.87 -27.47 25.49
C ALA A 39 -54.36 -27.39 25.73
N GLY A 40 -54.97 -26.19 25.63
CA GLY A 40 -56.44 -26.00 25.74
C GLY A 40 -57.19 -26.22 24.42
N LEU A 41 -56.52 -26.35 23.29
CA LEU A 41 -57.15 -26.66 22.01
C LEU A 41 -57.40 -28.16 21.88
N LYS A 42 -58.56 -28.64 22.38
CA LYS A 42 -59.08 -29.97 22.08
C LYS A 42 -59.61 -29.97 20.64
N TYR A 43 -58.79 -30.46 19.70
CA TYR A 43 -59.21 -30.76 18.35
C TYR A 43 -59.77 -32.18 18.35
N GLU A 44 -61.12 -32.33 18.38
CA GLU A 44 -61.85 -33.63 18.23
C GLU A 44 -61.70 -34.01 16.74
N GLY A 45 -60.80 -34.91 16.44
CA GLY A 45 -60.60 -35.44 15.08
C GLY A 45 -59.15 -35.67 14.62
N PHE A 46 -58.19 -35.48 15.52
CA PHE A 46 -56.83 -35.75 15.20
C PHE A 46 -56.45 -37.21 15.46
N LEU A 47 -56.66 -38.08 14.45
CA LEU A 47 -56.09 -39.44 14.46
C LEU A 47 -54.57 -39.31 14.15
N ALA A 48 -53.80 -39.24 15.22
CA ALA A 48 -52.35 -39.03 15.15
C ALA A 48 -51.60 -40.04 14.25
N GLU A 49 -52.11 -41.29 14.21
CA GLU A 49 -51.53 -42.34 13.39
C GLU A 49 -51.80 -42.18 11.88
N GLU A 50 -52.99 -41.73 11.47
CA GLU A 50 -53.29 -41.51 10.04
C GLU A 50 -52.59 -40.32 9.48
N ASN A 51 -52.49 -39.22 10.23
CA ASN A 51 -51.76 -38.03 9.82
C ASN A 51 -50.23 -38.28 9.81
N TRP A 52 -49.71 -39.09 10.73
CA TRP A 52 -48.30 -39.47 10.74
C TRP A 52 -47.94 -40.29 9.50
N ARG A 53 -48.74 -41.22 9.06
CA ARG A 53 -48.56 -41.95 7.81
C ARG A 53 -48.60 -41.04 6.58
N CYS A 54 -49.44 -40.02 6.58
CA CYS A 54 -49.51 -39.05 5.50
C CYS A 54 -48.22 -38.17 5.46
N ILE A 55 -47.69 -37.79 6.61
CA ILE A 55 -46.43 -37.03 6.74
C ILE A 55 -45.24 -37.92 6.34
N GLU A 56 -45.18 -39.17 6.78
CA GLU A 56 -44.14 -40.11 6.37
C GLU A 56 -44.12 -40.32 4.85
N HIS A 57 -45.30 -40.53 4.25
CA HIS A 57 -45.40 -40.67 2.79
C HIS A 57 -44.97 -39.40 2.04
N HIS A 58 -45.28 -38.22 2.59
CA HIS A 58 -44.81 -36.94 2.02
C HIS A 58 -43.30 -36.75 2.17
N ILE A 59 -42.72 -37.10 3.31
CA ILE A 59 -41.29 -37.04 3.57
C ILE A 59 -40.52 -38.02 2.65
N GLU A 60 -41.07 -39.25 2.47
CA GLU A 60 -40.48 -40.24 1.56
C GLU A 60 -40.56 -39.82 0.10
N ALA A 61 -41.67 -39.23 -0.33
CA ALA A 61 -41.86 -38.70 -1.67
C ALA A 61 -40.87 -37.53 -1.94
N HIS A 62 -40.75 -36.61 -1.00
CA HIS A 62 -39.76 -35.51 -1.11
C HIS A 62 -38.32 -35.97 -1.02
N ARG A 63 -38.01 -36.96 -0.19
CA ARG A 63 -36.68 -37.57 -0.10
C ARG A 63 -36.27 -38.23 -1.42
N ASN A 64 -37.18 -39.01 -2.02
CA ASN A 64 -36.95 -39.65 -3.30
C ASN A 64 -36.80 -38.65 -4.45
N GLN A 65 -37.55 -37.53 -4.42
CA GLN A 65 -37.42 -36.46 -5.40
C GLN A 65 -36.10 -35.68 -5.23
N TYR A 66 -35.65 -35.47 -3.99
CA TYR A 66 -34.37 -34.83 -3.68
C TYR A 66 -33.18 -35.71 -4.08
N GLU A 67 -33.28 -37.02 -3.88
CA GLU A 67 -32.22 -37.95 -4.33
C GLU A 67 -32.14 -38.06 -5.86
N GLN A 68 -33.29 -38.01 -6.56
CA GLN A 68 -33.31 -38.01 -8.04
C GLN A 68 -32.79 -36.69 -8.64
N THR A 69 -32.93 -35.56 -7.95
CA THR A 69 -32.38 -34.27 -8.43
C THR A 69 -30.89 -34.10 -8.13
N LYS A 70 -30.40 -34.76 -7.08
CA LYS A 70 -28.98 -34.71 -6.70
C LYS A 70 -28.06 -35.34 -7.75
N ASP A 71 -28.53 -36.30 -8.52
CA ASP A 71 -27.75 -36.98 -9.57
C ASP A 71 -27.75 -36.27 -10.92
N LYS A 72 -28.56 -35.20 -11.10
CA LYS A 72 -28.68 -34.46 -12.36
C LYS A 72 -27.90 -33.16 -12.43
N SER A 73 -27.23 -32.75 -11.35
CA SER A 73 -26.35 -31.54 -11.42
C SER A 73 -25.13 -31.85 -12.27
N LEU A 74 -24.80 -30.95 -13.20
CA LEU A 74 -23.56 -31.01 -13.99
C LEU A 74 -22.33 -31.13 -13.08
N PHE A 75 -22.38 -30.55 -11.88
CA PHE A 75 -21.36 -30.65 -10.84
C PHE A 75 -21.23 -32.09 -10.29
N GLY A 76 -22.33 -32.81 -10.05
CA GLY A 76 -22.31 -34.19 -9.59
C GLY A 76 -21.75 -35.15 -10.64
N ARG A 77 -21.96 -34.88 -11.93
CA ARG A 77 -21.36 -35.66 -13.04
C ARG A 77 -19.87 -35.41 -13.19
N LEU A 78 -19.41 -34.16 -13.03
CA LEU A 78 -17.99 -33.79 -13.05
C LEU A 78 -17.21 -34.43 -11.89
N ILE A 79 -17.80 -34.51 -10.70
CA ILE A 79 -17.17 -35.13 -9.52
C ILE A 79 -17.03 -36.67 -9.68
N LYS A 80 -17.99 -37.33 -10.36
CA LYS A 80 -17.93 -38.78 -10.64
C LYS A 80 -16.88 -39.16 -11.70
N LEU A 81 -16.44 -38.22 -12.53
CA LEU A 81 -15.37 -38.43 -13.51
C LEU A 81 -13.95 -38.47 -12.89
N ILE A 82 -13.82 -38.10 -11.61
CA ILE A 82 -12.51 -38.08 -10.92
C ILE A 82 -12.38 -39.35 -10.08
N PRO A 83 -11.50 -40.30 -10.49
CA PRO A 83 -11.59 -41.67 -10.06
C PRO A 83 -11.16 -41.97 -8.61
N THR A 84 -10.41 -41.09 -7.93
CA THR A 84 -9.95 -41.31 -6.56
C THR A 84 -10.04 -40.06 -5.70
N PRO A 85 -10.30 -40.15 -4.38
CA PRO A 85 -10.32 -39.00 -3.49
C PRO A 85 -9.00 -38.23 -3.49
N ALA A 86 -7.87 -38.91 -3.65
CA ALA A 86 -6.54 -38.30 -3.74
C ALA A 86 -6.42 -37.36 -4.95
N VAL A 87 -7.04 -37.66 -6.08
CA VAL A 87 -7.03 -36.81 -7.28
C VAL A 87 -7.89 -35.56 -7.06
N ARG A 88 -9.00 -35.68 -6.33
CA ARG A 88 -9.85 -34.51 -5.95
C ARG A 88 -9.10 -33.49 -5.11
N TYR A 89 -8.37 -33.96 -4.09
CA TYR A 89 -7.54 -33.08 -3.26
C TYR A 89 -6.41 -32.42 -4.04
N ARG A 90 -5.77 -33.15 -4.96
CA ARG A 90 -4.73 -32.58 -5.84
C ARG A 90 -5.28 -31.51 -6.76
N LEU A 91 -6.43 -31.73 -7.38
CA LEU A 91 -7.08 -30.72 -8.23
C LEU A 91 -7.54 -29.50 -7.44
N ALA A 92 -8.09 -29.70 -6.23
CA ALA A 92 -8.44 -28.59 -5.33
C ALA A 92 -7.20 -27.79 -4.91
N ALA A 93 -6.09 -28.48 -4.59
CA ALA A 93 -4.83 -27.80 -4.26
C ALA A 93 -4.29 -26.99 -5.45
N ILE A 94 -4.32 -27.55 -6.66
CA ILE A 94 -3.92 -26.83 -7.88
C ILE A 94 -4.82 -25.61 -8.10
N LEU A 95 -6.13 -25.73 -7.94
CA LEU A 95 -7.06 -24.62 -8.08
C LEU A 95 -6.75 -23.51 -7.07
N VAL A 96 -6.48 -23.86 -5.80
CA VAL A 96 -6.11 -22.90 -4.75
C VAL A 96 -4.79 -22.21 -5.08
N ILE A 97 -3.80 -22.95 -5.58
CA ILE A 97 -2.52 -22.38 -6.00
C ILE A 97 -2.69 -21.45 -7.20
N VAL A 98 -3.47 -21.85 -8.21
CA VAL A 98 -3.75 -21.03 -9.40
C VAL A 98 -4.51 -19.75 -9.03
N LEU A 99 -5.55 -19.86 -8.19
CA LEU A 99 -6.29 -18.69 -7.71
C LEU A 99 -5.42 -17.80 -6.83
N GLY A 100 -4.63 -18.39 -5.94
CA GLY A 100 -3.68 -17.65 -5.10
C GLY A 100 -2.60 -16.96 -5.91
N SER A 101 -2.02 -17.63 -6.92
CA SER A 101 -1.04 -17.02 -7.82
C SER A 101 -1.67 -15.94 -8.72
N TYR A 102 -2.89 -16.14 -9.21
CA TYR A 102 -3.63 -15.12 -9.96
C TYR A 102 -3.84 -13.87 -9.11
N PHE A 103 -4.31 -14.01 -7.87
CA PHE A 103 -4.51 -12.89 -6.93
C PHE A 103 -3.18 -12.19 -6.58
N PHE A 104 -2.11 -12.95 -6.40
CA PHE A 104 -0.78 -12.43 -6.10
C PHE A 104 -0.13 -11.69 -7.29
N LEU A 105 -0.36 -12.17 -8.52
CA LEU A 105 0.17 -11.59 -9.75
C LEU A 105 -0.69 -10.45 -10.31
N SER A 106 -1.96 -10.33 -9.89
CA SER A 106 -2.90 -9.29 -10.36
C SER A 106 -2.81 -7.98 -9.59
N SER A 107 -1.89 -7.85 -8.63
CA SER A 107 -1.67 -6.59 -7.90
C SER A 107 -1.00 -5.58 -8.83
N GLU A 108 -1.79 -4.78 -9.54
CA GLU A 108 -1.29 -3.72 -10.40
C GLU A 108 -0.84 -2.53 -9.54
N ASN A 109 0.47 -2.30 -9.49
CA ASN A 109 1.01 -1.09 -8.89
C ASN A 109 0.74 0.12 -9.79
N MET A 110 0.21 1.18 -9.21
CA MET A 110 0.09 2.46 -9.90
C MET A 110 1.44 3.15 -9.93
N ALA A 111 1.94 3.42 -11.12
CA ALA A 111 3.21 4.11 -11.32
C ALA A 111 2.98 5.62 -11.54
N LEU A 112 3.71 6.43 -10.79
CA LEU A 112 3.81 7.88 -10.94
C LEU A 112 5.20 8.17 -11.52
N ILE A 113 5.26 8.79 -12.68
CA ILE A 113 6.52 9.01 -13.39
C ILE A 113 6.58 10.47 -13.85
N THR A 114 7.70 11.11 -13.57
CA THR A 114 8.08 12.40 -14.13
C THR A 114 9.24 12.21 -15.09
N PRO A 115 9.09 12.57 -16.36
CA PRO A 115 10.24 12.66 -17.25
C PRO A 115 11.17 13.79 -16.81
N GLU A 116 12.35 13.83 -17.39
CA GLU A 116 13.26 14.95 -17.24
C GLU A 116 12.61 16.28 -17.66
N GLY A 117 12.96 17.37 -17.01
CA GLY A 117 12.39 18.69 -17.21
C GLY A 117 10.95 18.86 -16.70
N VAL A 118 10.36 17.88 -16.03
CA VAL A 118 8.97 17.92 -15.59
C VAL A 118 8.85 17.64 -14.09
N HIS A 119 8.17 18.54 -13.39
CA HIS A 119 7.73 18.32 -12.01
C HIS A 119 6.23 18.06 -12.00
N ARG A 120 5.77 17.15 -11.19
CA ARG A 120 4.34 16.84 -11.11
C ARG A 120 3.93 16.43 -9.71
N GLN A 121 2.71 16.85 -9.35
CA GLN A 121 2.08 16.54 -8.06
C GLN A 121 0.90 15.60 -8.28
N TRP A 122 0.69 14.68 -7.33
CA TRP A 122 -0.47 13.79 -7.26
C TRP A 122 -1.02 13.76 -5.84
N THR A 123 -2.32 13.53 -5.77
CA THR A 123 -3.01 13.22 -4.51
C THR A 123 -3.14 11.70 -4.39
N LEU A 124 -2.70 11.17 -3.26
CA LEU A 124 -2.75 9.75 -2.93
C LEU A 124 -4.16 9.36 -2.42
N PRO A 125 -4.50 8.05 -2.34
CA PRO A 125 -5.86 7.63 -1.97
C PRO A 125 -6.31 8.04 -0.56
N ASP A 126 -5.37 8.34 0.35
CA ASP A 126 -5.65 8.84 1.71
C ASP A 126 -5.75 10.38 1.79
N GLY A 127 -5.58 11.08 0.66
CA GLY A 127 -5.55 12.54 0.58
C GLY A 127 -4.17 13.15 0.83
N SER A 128 -3.13 12.36 1.15
CA SER A 128 -1.74 12.83 1.18
C SER A 128 -1.28 13.27 -0.21
N GLU A 129 -0.32 14.18 -0.27
CA GLU A 129 0.22 14.69 -1.53
C GLU A 129 1.67 14.22 -1.73
N ILE A 130 1.98 13.87 -2.97
CA ILE A 130 3.34 13.59 -3.44
C ILE A 130 3.68 14.50 -4.61
N SER A 131 4.80 15.20 -4.52
CA SER A 131 5.39 15.96 -5.63
C SER A 131 6.68 15.28 -6.06
N LEU A 132 6.74 14.83 -7.30
CA LEU A 132 7.95 14.23 -7.87
C LEU A 132 8.76 15.27 -8.62
N ASN A 133 10.05 15.30 -8.32
CA ASN A 133 11.05 16.07 -9.04
C ASN A 133 11.33 15.46 -10.44
N ALA A 134 11.96 16.21 -11.34
CA ALA A 134 12.33 15.77 -12.69
C ALA A 134 13.11 14.45 -12.67
N GLY A 135 12.83 13.56 -13.63
CA GLY A 135 13.51 12.28 -13.76
C GLY A 135 13.27 11.34 -12.58
N SER A 136 12.07 11.34 -11.96
CA SER A 136 11.75 10.53 -10.78
C SER A 136 10.61 9.57 -11.05
N LYS A 137 10.58 8.48 -10.28
CA LYS A 137 9.54 7.45 -10.36
C LYS A 137 9.11 7.03 -8.96
N ALA A 138 7.81 6.97 -8.76
CA ALA A 138 7.22 6.38 -7.57
C ALA A 138 6.17 5.34 -7.95
N SER A 139 5.92 4.37 -7.10
CA SER A 139 4.83 3.41 -7.31
C SER A 139 4.22 2.97 -5.99
N TYR A 140 2.92 2.68 -6.04
CA TYR A 140 2.18 2.17 -4.89
C TYR A 140 1.07 1.22 -5.34
N SER A 141 0.58 0.37 -4.42
CA SER A 141 -0.56 -0.51 -4.68
C SER A 141 -1.86 0.12 -4.17
N PRO A 142 -2.78 0.54 -5.05
CA PRO A 142 -4.09 1.10 -4.65
C PRO A 142 -4.93 0.11 -3.84
N GLU A 143 -4.85 -1.18 -4.15
CA GLU A 143 -5.63 -2.22 -3.50
C GLU A 143 -5.25 -2.45 -2.04
N SER A 144 -3.95 -2.37 -1.73
CA SER A 144 -3.43 -2.55 -0.38
C SER A 144 -3.31 -1.25 0.41
N TRP A 145 -3.61 -0.07 -0.19
CA TRP A 145 -3.37 1.24 0.42
C TRP A 145 -4.01 1.42 1.79
N ASN A 146 -5.24 0.95 1.96
CA ASN A 146 -5.97 1.06 3.24
C ASN A 146 -5.32 0.24 4.37
N ILE A 147 -4.49 -0.75 4.04
CA ILE A 147 -3.82 -1.64 5.00
C ILE A 147 -2.36 -1.22 5.15
N ASN A 148 -1.73 -0.85 4.05
CA ASN A 148 -0.29 -0.54 3.99
C ASN A 148 -0.04 0.66 3.07
N ARG A 149 0.12 1.85 3.68
CA ARG A 149 0.45 3.09 2.96
C ARG A 149 1.95 3.09 2.62
N MET A 150 2.32 2.33 1.60
CA MET A 150 3.71 2.18 1.15
C MET A 150 3.90 2.67 -0.27
N ILE A 151 4.95 3.44 -0.49
CA ILE A 151 5.41 3.93 -1.80
C ILE A 151 6.84 3.44 -2.02
N ASP A 152 7.11 2.89 -3.19
CA ASP A 152 8.47 2.68 -3.69
C ASP A 152 8.91 3.93 -4.44
N LEU A 153 10.08 4.47 -4.12
CA LEU A 153 10.63 5.68 -4.72
C LEU A 153 12.01 5.43 -5.33
N ASP A 154 12.19 5.90 -6.56
CA ASP A 154 13.47 6.05 -7.27
C ASP A 154 13.53 7.47 -7.82
N GLY A 155 14.50 8.26 -7.35
CA GLY A 155 14.61 9.67 -7.66
C GLY A 155 14.40 10.60 -6.46
N GLU A 156 13.68 11.69 -6.66
CA GLU A 156 13.41 12.67 -5.61
C GLU A 156 11.95 13.04 -5.53
N ALA A 157 11.42 13.08 -4.30
CA ALA A 157 10.03 13.41 -4.02
C ALA A 157 9.88 14.17 -2.70
N TYR A 158 8.97 15.13 -2.71
CA TYR A 158 8.44 15.77 -1.53
C TYR A 158 7.07 15.16 -1.20
N PHE A 159 6.86 14.93 0.09
CA PHE A 159 5.65 14.34 0.64
C PHE A 159 5.02 15.28 1.65
N ASP A 160 3.73 15.50 1.51
CA ASP A 160 2.86 16.09 2.52
C ASP A 160 1.87 15.02 2.98
N VAL A 161 2.18 14.37 4.09
CA VAL A 161 1.46 13.19 4.57
C VAL A 161 0.46 13.57 5.63
N ILE A 162 -0.82 13.25 5.38
CA ILE A 162 -1.92 13.44 6.33
C ILE A 162 -1.69 12.57 7.59
N LYS A 163 -1.91 13.16 8.77
CA LYS A 163 -1.81 12.48 10.06
C LYS A 163 -2.73 11.25 10.13
N GLY A 164 -2.18 10.12 10.60
CA GLY A 164 -2.95 8.89 10.68
C GLY A 164 -2.11 7.65 10.93
N SER A 165 -2.42 6.57 10.23
CA SER A 165 -1.66 5.31 10.27
C SER A 165 -0.26 5.49 9.68
N THR A 166 0.59 4.53 9.90
CA THR A 166 1.96 4.50 9.35
C THR A 166 1.96 4.69 7.83
N PHE A 167 2.81 5.61 7.36
CA PHE A 167 3.12 5.83 5.96
C PHE A 167 4.60 5.52 5.75
N SER A 168 4.95 4.77 4.72
CA SER A 168 6.31 4.33 4.46
C SER A 168 6.73 4.65 3.03
N VAL A 169 7.97 5.13 2.88
CA VAL A 169 8.63 5.25 1.58
C VAL A 169 9.80 4.27 1.55
N ASN A 170 9.73 3.33 0.64
CA ASN A 170 10.77 2.35 0.40
C ASN A 170 11.70 2.84 -0.71
N THR A 171 12.99 2.78 -0.48
CA THR A 171 14.04 3.17 -1.44
C THR A 171 15.15 2.13 -1.46
N PRO A 172 16.00 2.10 -2.51
CA PRO A 172 17.18 1.23 -2.53
C PRO A 172 18.12 1.42 -1.35
N SER A 173 18.14 2.62 -0.73
CA SER A 173 19.06 2.98 0.35
C SER A 173 18.47 2.83 1.75
N GLY A 174 17.15 2.64 1.88
CA GLY A 174 16.49 2.50 3.17
C GLY A 174 14.99 2.76 3.13
N ILE A 175 14.35 2.58 4.28
CA ILE A 175 12.91 2.78 4.48
C ILE A 175 12.69 4.01 5.35
N ILE A 176 11.86 4.91 4.89
CA ILE A 176 11.42 6.10 5.59
C ILE A 176 10.01 5.85 6.14
N THR A 177 9.76 6.15 7.42
CA THR A 177 8.49 5.91 8.08
C THR A 177 8.02 7.14 8.82
N VAL A 178 6.76 7.52 8.62
CA VAL A 178 6.13 8.71 9.24
C VAL A 178 4.69 8.41 9.68
N LEU A 179 4.09 9.32 10.47
CA LEU A 179 2.69 9.25 10.90
C LEU A 179 1.85 10.45 10.45
N GLY A 180 2.48 11.45 9.82
CA GLY A 180 1.86 12.70 9.38
C GLY A 180 2.90 13.80 9.44
N THR A 181 3.56 14.05 8.32
CA THR A 181 4.86 14.71 8.26
C THR A 181 5.06 15.31 6.87
N GLU A 182 5.67 16.49 6.80
CA GLU A 182 6.19 17.06 5.57
C GLU A 182 7.68 16.77 5.46
N PHE A 183 8.11 16.10 4.38
CA PHE A 183 9.50 15.70 4.20
C PHE A 183 9.87 15.52 2.74
N ASN A 184 11.16 15.62 2.44
CA ASN A 184 11.73 15.33 1.13
C ASN A 184 12.65 14.11 1.20
N VAL A 185 12.61 13.28 0.18
CA VAL A 185 13.50 12.15 0.00
C VAL A 185 14.15 12.25 -1.38
N LYS A 186 15.49 12.18 -1.43
CA LYS A 186 16.28 12.10 -2.64
C LYS A 186 17.15 10.85 -2.59
N VAL A 187 16.98 9.97 -3.57
CA VAL A 187 17.75 8.74 -3.73
C VAL A 187 18.18 8.63 -5.19
N ARG A 188 19.36 9.17 -5.51
CA ARG A 188 19.94 9.16 -6.85
C ARG A 188 21.44 9.45 -6.81
N ASP A 189 22.17 9.08 -7.86
CA ASP A 189 23.61 9.33 -8.00
C ASP A 189 24.47 8.77 -6.84
N GLY A 190 24.03 7.66 -6.23
CA GLY A 190 24.69 7.07 -5.05
C GLY A 190 24.51 7.85 -3.75
N GLN A 191 23.65 8.85 -3.76
CA GLN A 191 23.31 9.70 -2.62
C GLN A 191 21.92 9.40 -2.09
N PHE A 192 21.77 9.50 -0.78
CA PHE A 192 20.48 9.35 -0.11
C PHE A 192 20.33 10.49 0.91
N TYR A 193 19.36 11.38 0.65
CA TYR A 193 19.03 12.53 1.49
C TYR A 193 17.60 12.41 1.98
N VAL A 194 17.38 12.72 3.25
CA VAL A 194 16.05 12.84 3.86
C VAL A 194 16.00 14.10 4.69
N HIS A 195 15.05 14.99 4.39
CA HIS A 195 14.81 16.23 5.12
C HIS A 195 13.40 16.26 5.69
N CYS A 196 13.27 16.61 6.99
CA CYS A 196 12.02 16.75 7.70
C CYS A 196 11.67 18.22 7.85
N PHE A 197 10.61 18.70 7.19
CA PHE A 197 10.13 20.08 7.26
C PHE A 197 9.09 20.27 8.38
N GLU A 198 8.19 19.30 8.59
CA GLU A 198 7.24 19.28 9.70
C GLU A 198 7.11 17.86 10.27
N GLY A 199 6.98 17.73 11.59
CA GLY A 199 6.73 16.49 12.29
C GLY A 199 7.99 15.69 12.63
N LEU A 200 7.96 14.37 12.41
CA LEU A 200 9.02 13.44 12.77
C LEU A 200 9.17 12.35 11.72
N VAL A 201 10.37 12.17 11.21
CA VAL A 201 10.72 11.14 10.24
C VAL A 201 11.63 10.09 10.90
N LYS A 202 11.29 8.82 10.74
CA LYS A 202 12.15 7.69 11.05
C LYS A 202 12.77 7.16 9.76
N VAL A 203 14.09 7.12 9.69
CA VAL A 203 14.84 6.54 8.56
C VAL A 203 15.56 5.28 9.04
N GLN A 204 15.34 4.17 8.34
CA GLN A 204 16.00 2.89 8.60
C GLN A 204 16.84 2.52 7.38
N THR A 205 18.16 2.51 7.54
CA THR A 205 19.11 1.95 6.57
C THR A 205 19.52 0.53 7.02
N PRO A 206 20.22 -0.25 6.19
CA PRO A 206 20.73 -1.55 6.62
C PRO A 206 21.57 -1.51 7.89
N ASP A 207 22.31 -0.42 8.11
CA ASP A 207 23.29 -0.33 9.19
C ASP A 207 22.79 0.44 10.42
N THR A 208 21.78 1.32 10.26
CA THR A 208 21.36 2.20 11.36
C THR A 208 19.92 2.67 11.23
N THR A 209 19.41 3.20 12.35
CA THR A 209 18.12 3.89 12.42
C THR A 209 18.31 5.30 12.93
N VAL A 210 17.75 6.28 12.22
CA VAL A 210 17.85 7.71 12.56
C VAL A 210 16.45 8.28 12.74
N MET A 211 16.29 9.12 13.77
CA MET A 211 15.09 9.95 13.97
C MET A 211 15.43 11.38 13.58
N LEU A 212 14.61 11.96 12.70
CA LEU A 212 14.76 13.32 12.20
C LEU A 212 13.55 14.14 12.66
N PRO A 213 13.70 14.97 13.68
CA PRO A 213 12.67 15.93 14.05
C PRO A 213 12.58 17.06 13.02
N GLN A 214 11.53 17.87 13.13
CA GLN A 214 11.34 19.06 12.30
C GLN A 214 12.60 19.92 12.21
N GLY A 215 12.93 20.41 11.01
CA GLY A 215 14.07 21.26 10.71
C GLY A 215 15.41 20.49 10.68
N SER A 216 15.40 19.17 10.66
CA SER A 216 16.62 18.37 10.54
C SER A 216 16.62 17.47 9.31
N GLY A 217 17.81 17.07 8.90
CA GLY A 217 18.02 16.18 7.78
C GLY A 217 19.14 15.19 8.02
N MET A 218 19.26 14.27 7.10
CA MET A 218 20.42 13.39 6.99
C MET A 218 20.80 13.18 5.54
N HIS A 219 22.05 12.96 5.30
CA HIS A 219 22.53 12.41 4.04
C HIS A 219 23.45 11.21 4.26
N LEU A 220 23.35 10.25 3.36
CA LEU A 220 24.21 9.08 3.30
C LEU A 220 24.88 9.07 1.93
N GLU A 221 26.19 9.19 1.91
CA GLU A 221 27.00 9.18 0.71
C GLU A 221 28.24 8.30 0.94
N HIS A 222 28.51 7.37 0.03
CA HIS A 222 29.65 6.43 0.15
C HIS A 222 29.72 5.67 1.51
N GLY A 223 28.56 5.36 2.12
CA GLY A 223 28.48 4.70 3.43
C GLY A 223 28.72 5.62 4.63
N ILE A 224 28.95 6.92 4.41
CA ILE A 224 29.12 7.92 5.47
C ILE A 224 27.79 8.62 5.71
N LEU A 225 27.25 8.47 6.93
CA LEU A 225 26.05 9.14 7.35
C LEU A 225 26.38 10.45 8.06
N THR A 226 25.84 11.55 7.57
CA THR A 226 25.93 12.88 8.19
C THR A 226 24.52 13.36 8.54
N LYS A 227 24.40 14.06 9.66
CA LYS A 227 23.14 14.71 10.08
C LYS A 227 23.25 16.21 9.83
N ASP A 228 22.28 16.74 9.12
CA ASP A 228 22.16 18.17 8.90
C ASP A 228 21.27 18.76 10.00
N GLN A 229 21.71 19.85 10.59
CA GLN A 229 20.95 20.63 11.55
C GLN A 229 20.56 21.97 10.90
N ALA A 230 19.36 22.44 11.21
CA ALA A 230 18.84 23.72 10.76
C ALA A 230 18.57 23.82 9.25
N ILE A 231 17.70 22.95 8.73
CA ILE A 231 17.11 23.17 7.41
C ILE A 231 16.29 24.45 7.45
N ILE A 232 16.69 25.44 6.70
CA ILE A 232 16.02 26.71 6.57
C ILE A 232 15.10 26.62 5.35
N GLY A 233 13.79 26.74 5.57
CA GLY A 233 12.78 26.69 4.50
C GLY A 233 11.61 25.78 4.86
N ALA A 234 10.47 26.05 4.25
CA ALA A 234 9.25 25.25 4.44
C ALA A 234 9.13 24.09 3.44
N LYS A 235 9.91 24.12 2.36
CA LYS A 235 9.90 23.16 1.25
C LYS A 235 11.29 23.01 0.64
N PRO A 236 11.56 21.94 -0.10
CA PRO A 236 12.84 21.76 -0.78
C PRO A 236 13.02 22.79 -1.90
N ASP A 237 14.26 23.19 -2.13
CA ASP A 237 14.65 24.25 -3.09
C ASP A 237 14.10 24.02 -4.50
N TRP A 238 14.14 22.76 -4.98
CA TRP A 238 13.63 22.41 -6.30
C TRP A 238 12.14 22.74 -6.52
N MET A 239 11.35 22.86 -5.46
CA MET A 239 9.95 23.30 -5.57
C MET A 239 9.80 24.83 -5.72
N SER A 240 10.82 25.59 -5.39
CA SER A 240 10.85 27.05 -5.59
C SER A 240 11.48 27.48 -6.93
N GLY A 241 11.94 26.53 -7.74
CA GLY A 241 12.53 26.79 -9.05
C GLY A 241 14.03 27.09 -9.01
N GLU A 242 14.67 26.82 -7.88
CA GLU A 242 16.12 26.99 -7.69
C GLU A 242 16.68 25.75 -7.02
N ILE A 243 17.92 25.36 -7.40
CA ILE A 243 18.65 24.29 -6.72
C ILE A 243 19.98 24.85 -6.23
N SER A 244 20.22 24.64 -4.94
CA SER A 244 21.46 25.05 -4.26
C SER A 244 22.37 23.83 -4.03
N PHE A 245 23.65 24.07 -4.14
CA PHE A 245 24.70 23.08 -3.92
C PHE A 245 25.75 23.63 -2.96
N GLU A 246 26.16 22.84 -2.01
CA GLU A 246 27.26 23.17 -1.10
C GLU A 246 28.33 22.06 -1.18
N ASN A 247 29.51 22.40 -1.66
CA ASN A 247 30.67 21.49 -1.80
C ASN A 247 30.30 20.16 -2.54
N ALA A 248 29.36 20.23 -3.49
CA ALA A 248 28.90 19.07 -4.24
C ALA A 248 29.89 18.69 -5.36
N PRO A 249 30.06 17.40 -5.68
CA PRO A 249 30.79 17.00 -6.86
C PRO A 249 30.21 17.65 -8.11
N LEU A 250 31.05 18.22 -8.99
CA LEU A 250 30.56 18.91 -10.17
C LEU A 250 29.79 17.98 -11.11
N VAL A 251 30.11 16.68 -11.12
CA VAL A 251 29.36 15.66 -11.85
C VAL A 251 27.91 15.56 -11.35
N THR A 252 27.68 15.67 -10.04
CA THR A 252 26.34 15.67 -9.45
C THR A 252 25.54 16.90 -9.89
N VAL A 253 26.20 18.07 -9.96
CA VAL A 253 25.60 19.32 -10.42
C VAL A 253 25.18 19.21 -11.90
N PHE A 254 26.04 18.65 -12.74
CA PHE A 254 25.74 18.41 -14.14
C PHE A 254 24.65 17.38 -14.34
N ASN A 255 24.63 16.29 -13.58
CA ASN A 255 23.55 15.32 -13.62
C ASN A 255 22.21 15.96 -13.25
N GLU A 256 22.20 16.85 -12.27
CA GLU A 256 20.98 17.57 -11.89
C GLU A 256 20.55 18.55 -12.97
N LEU A 257 21.48 19.27 -13.60
CA LEU A 257 21.20 20.17 -14.72
C LEU A 257 20.58 19.39 -15.89
N GLN A 258 21.14 18.23 -16.27
CA GLN A 258 20.57 17.37 -17.31
C GLN A 258 19.11 16.99 -16.99
N ARG A 259 18.84 16.56 -15.75
CA ARG A 259 17.49 16.20 -15.33
C ARG A 259 16.52 17.37 -15.38
N GLN A 260 16.96 18.54 -14.93
CA GLN A 260 16.07 19.71 -14.83
C GLN A 260 15.75 20.34 -16.18
N TYR A 261 16.66 20.29 -17.11
CA TYR A 261 16.47 20.89 -18.43
C TYR A 261 16.19 19.88 -19.55
N ALA A 262 16.19 18.57 -19.24
CA ALA A 262 16.04 17.49 -20.22
C ALA A 262 17.05 17.61 -21.39
N VAL A 263 18.33 17.81 -21.06
CA VAL A 263 19.46 17.94 -22.00
C VAL A 263 20.52 16.89 -21.73
N ASP A 264 21.26 16.52 -22.77
CA ASP A 264 22.41 15.63 -22.68
C ASP A 264 23.72 16.44 -22.62
N LEU A 265 24.57 16.18 -21.63
CA LEU A 265 25.90 16.78 -21.56
C LEU A 265 26.94 15.87 -22.19
N ILE A 266 27.76 16.46 -23.09
CA ILE A 266 28.86 15.79 -23.77
C ILE A 266 30.16 16.53 -23.45
N TYR A 267 31.18 15.78 -23.02
CA TYR A 267 32.52 16.28 -22.76
C TYR A 267 33.57 15.20 -23.01
N SER A 268 34.83 15.62 -23.25
CA SER A 268 35.95 14.69 -23.48
C SER A 268 36.31 13.91 -22.21
N ALA A 269 36.92 12.74 -22.37
CA ALA A 269 37.36 11.90 -21.24
C ALA A 269 38.33 12.65 -20.29
N ASP A 270 39.25 13.47 -20.83
CA ASP A 270 40.18 14.25 -20.02
C ASP A 270 39.44 15.29 -19.16
N LEU A 271 38.40 15.89 -19.69
CA LEU A 271 37.57 16.84 -18.96
C LEU A 271 36.70 16.11 -17.91
N GLY A 272 36.28 14.88 -18.19
CA GLY A 272 35.53 14.03 -17.25
C GLY A 272 36.28 13.83 -15.94
N ILE A 273 37.57 13.55 -15.97
CA ILE A 273 38.42 13.40 -14.76
C ILE A 273 38.41 14.68 -13.91
N GLN A 274 38.46 15.85 -14.55
CA GLN A 274 38.38 17.13 -13.84
C GLN A 274 36.99 17.36 -13.24
N ILE A 275 35.94 17.07 -13.98
CA ILE A 275 34.54 17.20 -13.53
C ILE A 275 34.27 16.31 -12.32
N GLU A 276 34.76 15.08 -12.33
CA GLU A 276 34.62 14.15 -11.21
C GLU A 276 35.35 14.62 -9.94
N SER A 277 36.48 15.28 -10.09
CA SER A 277 37.29 15.73 -8.96
C SER A 277 36.91 17.12 -8.43
N ALA A 278 36.26 17.95 -9.25
CA ALA A 278 35.88 19.30 -8.89
C ALA A 278 34.68 19.35 -7.93
N LYS A 279 34.68 20.40 -7.09
CA LYS A 279 33.57 20.67 -6.16
C LYS A 279 32.94 22.02 -6.49
N PHE A 280 31.62 22.08 -6.47
CA PHE A 280 30.83 23.27 -6.76
C PHE A 280 30.05 23.71 -5.54
N SER A 281 30.01 25.01 -5.26
CA SER A 281 29.10 25.66 -4.33
C SER A 281 28.46 26.85 -5.04
N GLY A 282 27.12 26.84 -5.10
CA GLY A 282 26.34 27.84 -5.83
C GLY A 282 24.93 27.30 -6.10
N SER A 283 24.17 28.05 -6.87
CA SER A 283 22.81 27.66 -7.27
C SER A 283 22.59 27.93 -8.75
N PHE A 284 21.52 27.28 -9.28
CA PHE A 284 20.97 27.64 -10.58
C PHE A 284 19.42 27.54 -10.53
N THR A 285 18.78 28.34 -11.37
CA THR A 285 17.30 28.35 -11.53
C THR A 285 16.92 27.55 -12.78
N TYR A 286 15.63 27.22 -12.91
CA TYR A 286 15.09 26.48 -14.07
C TYR A 286 14.66 27.37 -15.23
N ASP A 287 14.80 28.69 -15.10
CA ASP A 287 14.25 29.65 -16.05
C ASP A 287 15.06 29.74 -17.35
N ASP A 288 16.39 29.66 -17.23
CA ASP A 288 17.30 29.83 -18.36
C ASP A 288 18.56 28.92 -18.25
N ILE A 289 18.60 27.91 -19.12
CA ILE A 289 19.71 26.97 -19.19
C ILE A 289 21.05 27.66 -19.48
N THR A 290 21.03 28.72 -20.27
CA THR A 290 22.26 29.46 -20.61
C THR A 290 22.87 30.14 -19.38
N THR A 291 22.00 30.72 -18.54
CA THR A 291 22.45 31.32 -17.26
C THR A 291 22.91 30.24 -16.28
N ALA A 292 22.21 29.12 -16.19
CA ALA A 292 22.60 27.97 -15.37
C ALA A 292 23.97 27.43 -15.79
N LEU A 293 24.17 27.16 -17.08
CA LEU A 293 25.44 26.70 -17.61
C LEU A 293 26.60 27.70 -17.36
N LYS A 294 26.38 29.01 -17.55
CA LYS A 294 27.39 30.04 -17.24
C LYS A 294 27.77 30.01 -15.76
N SER A 295 26.78 29.94 -14.84
CA SER A 295 27.05 29.91 -13.40
C SER A 295 27.85 28.70 -12.97
N ILE A 296 27.62 27.55 -13.62
CA ILE A 296 28.31 26.28 -13.30
C ILE A 296 29.69 26.22 -14.00
N CYS A 297 29.80 26.56 -15.29
CA CYS A 297 31.01 26.38 -16.08
C CYS A 297 32.07 27.42 -15.82
N GLN A 298 31.69 28.71 -15.68
CA GLN A 298 32.60 29.82 -15.59
C GLN A 298 33.63 29.73 -14.43
N PRO A 299 33.27 29.29 -13.21
CA PRO A 299 34.23 29.15 -12.11
C PRO A 299 35.36 28.15 -12.40
N PHE A 300 35.15 27.22 -13.32
CA PHE A 300 36.10 26.17 -13.68
C PHE A 300 36.85 26.44 -15.00
N GLY A 301 36.64 27.61 -15.63
CA GLY A 301 37.22 27.95 -16.94
C GLY A 301 36.71 27.00 -18.04
N LEU A 302 35.45 26.62 -17.96
CA LEU A 302 34.77 25.78 -18.94
C LEU A 302 33.88 26.64 -19.81
N SER A 303 33.87 26.33 -21.11
CA SER A 303 32.98 26.89 -22.11
C SER A 303 31.96 25.84 -22.55
N PHE A 304 30.85 26.25 -23.15
CA PHE A 304 29.82 25.36 -23.63
C PHE A 304 29.20 25.85 -24.92
N ASP A 305 28.76 24.89 -25.73
CA ASP A 305 27.87 25.09 -26.88
C ASP A 305 26.55 24.36 -26.60
N LEU A 306 25.44 25.01 -26.86
CA LEU A 306 24.08 24.43 -26.71
C LEU A 306 23.44 24.32 -28.09
N GLU A 307 23.18 23.08 -28.54
CA GLU A 307 22.49 22.78 -29.77
C GLU A 307 21.28 21.87 -29.46
N ASP A 308 20.08 22.38 -29.62
CA ASP A 308 18.83 21.69 -29.28
C ASP A 308 18.81 21.17 -27.84
N LYS A 309 19.02 19.86 -27.67
CA LYS A 309 19.06 19.16 -26.37
C LYS A 309 20.48 18.68 -26.00
N GLU A 310 21.49 19.01 -26.79
CA GLU A 310 22.87 18.61 -26.54
C GLU A 310 23.68 19.81 -26.06
N VAL A 311 24.37 19.64 -24.94
CA VAL A 311 25.28 20.64 -24.38
C VAL A 311 26.70 20.08 -24.44
N ARG A 312 27.57 20.69 -25.26
CA ARG A 312 28.96 20.33 -25.32
C ARG A 312 29.75 21.19 -24.39
N ILE A 313 30.46 20.58 -23.44
CA ILE A 313 31.35 21.24 -22.49
C ILE A 313 32.80 21.07 -22.97
N PHE A 314 33.51 22.15 -23.04
CA PHE A 314 34.92 22.15 -23.48
C PHE A 314 35.73 23.21 -22.72
N ARG A 315 37.02 23.18 -22.92
CA ARG A 315 37.93 24.21 -22.42
C ARG A 315 38.48 24.98 -23.60
N ASP A 316 38.53 26.32 -23.52
CA ASP A 316 39.14 27.20 -24.53
C ASP A 316 40.67 27.05 -24.60
#